data_d32e2c4eded4891d3366c9821893f65b
#
_entry.id   d32e2c4eded4891d3366c9821893f65b
#
_cell.length_a   1.000
_cell.length_b   1.000
_cell.length_c   1.000
_cell.angle_alpha   90.00
_cell.angle_beta   90.00
_cell.angle_gamma   90.00
#
_symmetry.space_group_name_H-M   'P 1'
#
loop_
_entity.id
_entity.type
_entity.pdbx_description
1 polymer ?
#
loop_
_entity_poly.entity_id
_entity_poly.type
_entity_poly.pdbx_seq_one_letter_code
_entity_poly.pdbx_strand_id
1 'polypeptide(L)'
;QEVGTVNYPNDYDFTRITEFKKLTYQEHKKTTILKEFPCDEGEPYYPFPTKEWKNKFALYQEDMKKEKKVLFLGRLAEYRYYNMDAVVRSALNLFEGGLNG
;
A
#
# COMPACT_ATOMS: atom_id res chain seq x y z
N GLN A 1 21.63 6.90 -10.00
CA GLN A 1 20.80 6.83 -11.22
C GLN A 1 20.21 8.20 -11.58
N GLU A 2 19.71 8.37 -12.80
CA GLU A 2 19.18 9.68 -13.24
C GLU A 2 17.83 10.02 -12.62
N VAL A 3 17.00 9.02 -12.36
CA VAL A 3 15.65 9.14 -11.79
C VAL A 3 15.55 8.47 -10.43
N GLY A 4 14.50 8.80 -9.69
CA GLY A 4 14.26 8.25 -8.35
C GLY A 4 14.01 6.74 -8.35
N THR A 5 13.28 6.21 -9.33
CA THR A 5 12.92 4.78 -9.41
C THR A 5 13.10 4.26 -10.83
N VAL A 6 13.72 3.09 -10.95
CA VAL A 6 13.86 2.33 -12.19
C VAL A 6 13.30 0.91 -12.00
N ASN A 7 12.44 0.48 -12.92
CA ASN A 7 11.88 -0.87 -12.94
C ASN A 7 12.68 -1.76 -13.90
N TYR A 8 12.86 -3.01 -13.51
CA TYR A 8 13.57 -4.05 -14.26
C TYR A 8 12.66 -5.28 -14.38
N PRO A 9 11.84 -5.35 -15.43
CA PRO A 9 10.79 -6.37 -15.51
C PRO A 9 11.29 -7.79 -15.77
N ASN A 10 12.39 -7.97 -16.53
CA ASN A 10 12.73 -9.30 -17.07
C ASN A 10 14.21 -9.71 -16.95
N ASP A 11 15.15 -8.77 -16.77
CA ASP A 11 16.57 -9.05 -17.04
C ASP A 11 17.39 -9.40 -15.80
N TYR A 12 16.80 -9.25 -14.62
CA TYR A 12 17.50 -9.40 -13.34
C TYR A 12 16.63 -10.17 -12.33
N ASP A 13 17.26 -10.65 -11.26
CA ASP A 13 16.62 -11.26 -10.11
C ASP A 13 15.89 -10.25 -9.17
N PHE A 14 16.05 -8.95 -9.43
CA PHE A 14 15.35 -7.87 -8.77
C PHE A 14 14.44 -7.15 -9.76
N THR A 15 13.40 -6.50 -9.22
CA THR A 15 12.36 -5.86 -10.03
C THR A 15 12.42 -4.35 -10.01
N ARG A 16 13.10 -3.75 -9.02
CA ARG A 16 13.13 -2.28 -8.87
C ARG A 16 14.36 -1.82 -8.11
N ILE A 17 14.88 -0.65 -8.50
CA ILE A 17 15.86 0.10 -7.72
C ILE A 17 15.32 1.51 -7.49
N THR A 18 15.27 1.92 -6.22
CA THR A 18 14.90 3.29 -5.81
C THR A 18 16.10 3.98 -5.18
N GLU A 19 16.43 5.19 -5.64
CA GLU A 19 17.44 6.07 -5.05
C GLU A 19 16.75 7.22 -4.34
N PHE A 20 16.72 7.21 -3.01
CA PHE A 20 15.89 8.11 -2.21
C PHE A 20 16.20 9.59 -2.40
N LYS A 21 17.47 9.98 -2.47
CA LYS A 21 17.84 11.40 -2.66
C LYS A 21 17.27 11.99 -3.95
N LYS A 22 17.02 11.17 -4.98
CA LYS A 22 16.40 11.61 -6.24
C LYS A 22 14.89 11.84 -6.10
N LEU A 23 14.22 11.12 -5.22
CA LEU A 23 12.80 11.35 -4.91
C LEU A 23 12.59 12.60 -4.07
N THR A 24 13.55 12.91 -3.18
CA THR A 24 13.45 14.01 -2.23
C THR A 24 14.21 15.27 -2.67
N TYR A 25 14.86 15.21 -3.85
CA TYR A 25 15.71 16.29 -4.39
C TYR A 25 16.85 16.72 -3.45
N GLN A 26 17.33 15.78 -2.63
CA GLN A 26 18.44 16.04 -1.71
C GLN A 26 19.79 16.01 -2.45
N GLU A 27 20.62 17.00 -2.19
CA GLU A 27 22.00 17.05 -2.65
C GLU A 27 22.94 16.51 -1.57
N HIS A 28 23.56 15.35 -1.84
CA HIS A 28 24.53 14.75 -0.93
C HIS A 28 25.51 13.85 -1.70
N LYS A 29 26.78 13.80 -1.23
CA LYS A 29 27.83 12.95 -1.83
C LYS A 29 27.52 11.45 -1.70
N LYS A 30 26.91 11.04 -0.59
CA LYS A 30 26.46 9.65 -0.36
C LYS A 30 25.01 9.49 -0.80
N THR A 31 24.60 8.27 -1.05
CA THR A 31 23.22 7.94 -1.40
C THR A 31 22.77 6.64 -0.71
N THR A 32 21.48 6.50 -0.55
CA THR A 32 20.83 5.25 -0.14
C THR A 32 20.00 4.72 -1.31
N ILE A 33 20.16 3.45 -1.62
CA ILE A 33 19.34 2.75 -2.61
C ILE A 33 18.55 1.64 -1.94
N LEU A 34 17.33 1.41 -2.43
CA LEU A 34 16.51 0.24 -2.14
C LEU A 34 16.46 -0.62 -3.38
N LYS A 35 16.88 -1.87 -3.26
CA LYS A 35 16.78 -2.89 -4.31
C LYS A 35 15.72 -3.91 -3.90
N GLU A 36 14.69 -4.08 -4.72
CA GLU A 36 13.52 -4.92 -4.41
C GLU A 36 13.60 -6.23 -5.18
N PHE A 37 13.55 -7.34 -4.44
CA PHE A 37 13.53 -8.69 -4.99
C PHE A 37 12.12 -9.27 -4.83
N PRO A 38 11.55 -9.93 -5.86
CA PRO A 38 10.30 -10.65 -5.70
C PRO A 38 10.50 -11.83 -4.75
N CYS A 39 9.52 -12.09 -3.91
CA CYS A 39 9.53 -13.17 -2.95
C CYS A 39 8.11 -13.71 -2.78
N ASP A 40 7.95 -15.02 -2.74
CA ASP A 40 6.71 -15.72 -2.48
C ASP A 40 6.62 -16.27 -1.05
N GLU A 41 7.67 -16.05 -0.24
CA GLU A 41 7.73 -16.39 1.16
C GLU A 41 7.61 -15.15 2.05
N GLY A 42 7.16 -15.34 3.29
CA GLY A 42 7.06 -14.30 4.29
C GLY A 42 5.67 -13.67 4.38
N GLU A 43 5.58 -12.54 5.07
CA GLU A 43 4.30 -11.84 5.30
C GLU A 43 3.89 -11.04 4.05
N PRO A 44 2.69 -11.30 3.48
CA PRO A 44 2.23 -10.57 2.31
C PRO A 44 1.79 -9.14 2.66
N TYR A 45 2.20 -8.17 1.85
CA TYR A 45 1.86 -6.75 2.04
C TYR A 45 0.71 -6.24 1.15
N TYR A 46 0.18 -7.10 0.27
CA TYR A 46 -0.86 -6.72 -0.68
C TYR A 46 -2.09 -7.61 -0.54
N PRO A 47 -3.31 -7.04 -0.69
CA PRO A 47 -4.53 -7.86 -0.75
C PRO A 47 -4.48 -8.77 -1.96
N PHE A 48 -4.89 -10.02 -1.77
CA PHE A 48 -4.98 -11.02 -2.83
C PHE A 48 -6.46 -11.27 -3.18
N PRO A 49 -7.01 -10.64 -4.24
CA PRO A 49 -8.46 -10.51 -4.47
C PRO A 49 -9.09 -11.78 -5.08
N THR A 50 -8.77 -12.98 -4.56
CA THR A 50 -9.48 -14.21 -4.89
C THR A 50 -10.83 -14.28 -4.20
N LYS A 51 -11.72 -15.15 -4.70
CA LYS A 51 -13.04 -15.41 -4.09
C LYS A 51 -12.92 -15.89 -2.63
N GLU A 52 -11.95 -16.75 -2.36
CA GLU A 52 -11.69 -17.25 -1.02
C GLU A 52 -11.36 -16.14 -0.04
N TRP A 53 -10.40 -15.27 -0.39
CA TRP A 53 -9.98 -14.17 0.47
C TRP A 53 -11.05 -13.09 0.62
N LYS A 54 -11.85 -12.85 -0.42
CA LYS A 54 -13.04 -11.97 -0.31
C LYS A 54 -14.06 -12.51 0.68
N ASN A 55 -14.30 -13.82 0.68
CA ASN A 55 -15.20 -14.45 1.66
C ASN A 55 -14.65 -14.35 3.09
N LYS A 56 -13.34 -14.57 3.29
CA LYS A 56 -12.70 -14.37 4.60
C LYS A 56 -12.80 -12.92 5.05
N PHE A 57 -12.55 -11.98 4.16
CA PHE A 57 -12.64 -10.54 4.46
C PHE A 57 -14.06 -10.14 4.88
N ALA A 58 -15.10 -10.72 4.27
CA ALA A 58 -16.48 -10.46 4.66
C ALA A 58 -16.76 -10.80 6.15
N LEU A 59 -16.12 -11.84 6.70
CA LEU A 59 -16.21 -12.14 8.13
C LEU A 59 -15.58 -11.05 9.00
N TYR A 60 -14.43 -10.54 8.61
CA TYR A 60 -13.80 -9.39 9.30
C TYR A 60 -14.67 -8.14 9.21
N GLN A 61 -15.35 -7.90 8.08
CA GLN A 61 -16.27 -6.77 7.94
C GLN A 61 -17.44 -6.85 8.93
N GLU A 62 -17.96 -8.05 9.21
CA GLU A 62 -19.00 -8.23 10.23
C GLU A 62 -18.47 -7.89 11.65
N ASP A 63 -17.22 -8.24 11.95
CA ASP A 63 -16.60 -7.87 13.22
C ASP A 63 -16.30 -6.37 13.30
N MET A 64 -15.80 -5.77 12.22
CA MET A 64 -15.56 -4.31 12.13
C MET A 64 -16.83 -3.51 12.42
N LYS A 65 -18.00 -3.95 11.96
CA LYS A 65 -19.29 -3.28 12.22
C LYS A 65 -19.68 -3.23 13.70
N LYS A 66 -19.13 -4.13 14.53
CA LYS A 66 -19.38 -4.18 15.98
C LYS A 66 -18.58 -3.13 16.73
N GLU A 67 -17.46 -2.66 16.12
CA GLU A 67 -16.53 -1.69 16.69
C GLU A 67 -17.03 -0.26 16.49
N LYS A 68 -17.77 0.29 17.46
CA LYS A 68 -18.40 1.62 17.35
C LYS A 68 -17.45 2.81 17.46
N LYS A 69 -16.24 2.60 17.99
CA LYS A 69 -15.25 3.64 18.27
C LYS A 69 -13.98 3.53 17.42
N VAL A 70 -13.97 2.63 16.44
CA VAL A 70 -12.84 2.37 15.57
C VAL A 70 -13.26 2.59 14.13
N LEU A 71 -12.46 3.35 13.41
CA LEU A 71 -12.61 3.56 11.96
C LEU A 71 -11.57 2.72 11.22
N PHE A 72 -12.01 1.96 10.25
CA PHE A 72 -11.17 1.09 9.45
C PHE A 72 -10.99 1.71 8.06
N LEU A 73 -9.74 2.00 7.69
CA LEU A 73 -9.41 2.70 6.46
C LEU A 73 -8.07 2.22 5.90
N GLY A 74 -7.94 2.27 4.57
CA GLY A 74 -6.71 1.96 3.87
C GLY A 74 -6.70 0.57 3.25
N ARG A 75 -5.65 0.29 2.47
CA ARG A 75 -5.55 -0.89 1.61
C ARG A 75 -5.78 -2.22 2.34
N LEU A 76 -5.22 -2.38 3.53
CA LEU A 76 -5.39 -3.62 4.31
C LEU A 76 -6.75 -3.66 5.00
N ALA A 77 -7.18 -2.58 5.63
CA ALA A 77 -8.45 -2.51 6.34
C ALA A 77 -9.67 -2.64 5.41
N GLU A 78 -9.57 -2.13 4.18
CA GLU A 78 -10.61 -2.26 3.15
C GLU A 78 -10.40 -3.48 2.24
N TYR A 79 -9.29 -4.21 2.43
CA TYR A 79 -8.84 -5.33 1.62
C TYR A 79 -8.93 -5.05 0.11
N ARG A 80 -8.42 -3.87 -0.28
CA ARG A 80 -8.50 -3.35 -1.64
C ARG A 80 -7.19 -2.70 -2.09
N TYR A 81 -6.73 -3.06 -3.29
CA TYR A 81 -5.61 -2.39 -3.90
C TYR A 81 -6.09 -1.13 -4.64
N TYR A 82 -5.62 0.05 -4.22
CA TYR A 82 -5.90 1.33 -4.84
C TYR A 82 -4.78 2.34 -4.54
N ASN A 83 -4.66 3.39 -5.36
CA ASN A 83 -3.57 4.35 -5.29
C ASN A 83 -3.70 5.30 -4.08
N MET A 84 -2.62 6.01 -3.76
CA MET A 84 -2.57 6.92 -2.60
C MET A 84 -3.62 8.03 -2.67
N ASP A 85 -3.87 8.59 -3.85
CA ASP A 85 -4.91 9.59 -4.07
C ASP A 85 -6.31 9.07 -3.69
N ALA A 86 -6.61 7.83 -4.06
CA ALA A 86 -7.86 7.18 -3.70
C ALA A 86 -7.95 6.84 -2.20
N VAL A 87 -6.81 6.49 -1.55
CA VAL A 87 -6.76 6.32 -0.09
C VAL A 87 -7.08 7.65 0.61
N VAL A 88 -6.47 8.75 0.18
CA VAL A 88 -6.74 10.10 0.73
C VAL A 88 -8.21 10.47 0.51
N ARG A 89 -8.75 10.22 -0.69
CA ARG A 89 -10.18 10.47 -0.98
C ARG A 89 -11.10 9.67 -0.06
N SER A 90 -10.77 8.40 0.19
CA SER A 90 -11.54 7.54 1.12
C SER A 90 -11.52 8.11 2.54
N ALA A 91 -10.38 8.61 3.00
CA ALA A 91 -10.24 9.26 4.31
C ALA A 91 -11.10 10.53 4.42
N LEU A 92 -11.06 11.38 3.39
CA LEU A 92 -11.88 12.60 3.35
C LEU A 92 -13.38 12.28 3.37
N ASN A 93 -13.82 11.33 2.54
CA ASN A 93 -15.22 10.91 2.50
C ASN A 93 -15.69 10.35 3.85
N LEU A 94 -14.84 9.58 4.53
CA LEU A 94 -15.14 9.05 5.85
C LEU A 94 -15.28 10.18 6.89
N PHE A 95 -14.39 11.17 6.84
CA PHE A 95 -14.45 12.35 7.71
C PHE A 95 -15.71 13.19 7.44
N GLU A 96 -16.00 13.50 6.18
CA GLU A 96 -17.15 14.33 5.80
C GLU A 96 -18.49 13.63 6.05
N GLY A 97 -18.56 12.30 5.87
CA GLY A 97 -19.79 11.52 5.99
C GLY A 97 -20.05 10.88 7.37
N GLY A 98 -19.03 10.67 8.17
CA GLY A 98 -19.13 9.81 9.36
C GLY A 98 -18.83 10.48 10.69
N LEU A 99 -18.16 11.63 10.73
CA LEU A 99 -17.84 12.34 11.97
C LEU A 99 -18.85 13.43 12.33
N ASN A 100 -19.83 13.68 11.47
CA ASN A 100 -20.92 14.65 11.69
C ASN A 100 -22.24 13.97 12.09
N GLY A 101 -22.20 12.70 12.48
CA GLY A 101 -23.35 11.94 12.97
C GLY A 101 -23.32 11.71 14.47
#